data_3b6e947ebe9047682289da285f86caa3
#
_entry.id   3b6e947ebe9047682289da285f86caa3
#
_cell.length_a   1.000
_cell.length_b   1.000
_cell.length_c   1.000
_cell.angle_alpha   90.00
_cell.angle_beta   90.00
_cell.angle_gamma   90.00
#
_symmetry.space_group_name_H-M   'P 1'
#
loop_
_entity.id
_entity.type
_entity.pdbx_description
1 polymer ?
#
loop_
_entity_poly.entity_id
_entity_poly.type
_entity_poly.pdbx_seq_one_letter_code
_entity_poly.pdbx_strand_id
1 'polypeptide(L)'
;MISLSAAQGGPIRAASRGIIASAAETLFPGYFALVMATAAVSIASFLLSHLLVAGILVGLNWVFYLCLWTLTLIRLVRFPARVLDDLFDHQRAPGFFTLVAGTCMIATQTALVAHGTTIAGALWWLGLGLWFVIMYAFFTAVTIRQRKPTLAAGINGAWLIAAVATQSIVVSRGAVDGLSAPPPPIQFLCIAMFMIGSMLYLAIIPLIFYRLTFVRLASRDFSPPYWINMGAVAITTLAGSTLMLRLGHWPVLGPVAPFLPGFTLFF
;
A
#
# COMPACT_ATOMS: atom_id res chain seq x y z
N MET A 1 -0.98 -22.77 57.85
CA MET A 1 -0.53 -22.94 56.48
C MET A 1 -1.67 -22.57 55.56
N ILE A 2 -1.69 -21.33 55.05
CA ILE A 2 -2.73 -20.83 54.14
C ILE A 2 -2.14 -20.89 52.74
N SER A 3 -2.71 -21.77 51.91
CA SER A 3 -2.39 -21.94 50.50
C SER A 3 -2.95 -20.74 49.69
N LEU A 4 -2.07 -19.91 49.16
CA LEU A 4 -2.42 -18.87 48.18
C LEU A 4 -2.73 -19.53 46.86
N SER A 5 -4.03 -19.62 46.55
CA SER A 5 -4.54 -20.02 45.24
C SER A 5 -4.13 -19.01 44.21
N ALA A 6 -3.44 -19.48 43.17
CA ALA A 6 -3.06 -18.71 41.99
C ALA A 6 -4.26 -18.12 41.28
N ALA A 7 -4.24 -16.81 41.03
CA ALA A 7 -5.30 -16.05 40.40
C ALA A 7 -5.58 -16.61 38.98
N GLN A 8 -6.77 -17.19 38.85
CA GLN A 8 -7.37 -17.60 37.57
C GLN A 8 -7.58 -16.36 36.71
N GLY A 9 -6.86 -16.27 35.60
CA GLY A 9 -7.14 -15.30 34.55
C GLY A 9 -8.51 -15.57 33.96
N GLY A 10 -9.49 -14.72 34.33
CA GLY A 10 -10.92 -14.96 34.15
C GLY A 10 -11.40 -15.14 32.70
N PRO A 11 -12.65 -15.54 32.51
CA PRO A 11 -13.28 -15.89 31.22
C PRO A 11 -13.20 -14.81 30.13
N ILE A 12 -13.06 -13.55 30.53
CA ILE A 12 -12.90 -12.41 29.62
C ILE A 12 -11.59 -12.49 28.80
N ARG A 13 -10.47 -12.94 29.41
CA ARG A 13 -9.19 -13.09 28.70
C ARG A 13 -9.18 -14.28 27.73
N ALA A 14 -9.92 -15.34 28.03
CA ALA A 14 -10.05 -16.48 27.13
C ALA A 14 -10.95 -16.15 25.95
N ALA A 15 -12.07 -15.44 26.17
CA ALA A 15 -12.98 -14.97 25.14
C ALA A 15 -12.31 -13.95 24.19
N SER A 16 -11.55 -12.99 24.72
CA SER A 16 -10.82 -12.00 23.91
C SER A 16 -9.70 -12.64 23.06
N ARG A 17 -9.02 -13.66 23.58
CA ARG A 17 -8.04 -14.43 22.79
C ARG A 17 -8.68 -15.18 21.63
N GLY A 18 -9.90 -15.69 21.82
CA GLY A 18 -10.69 -16.33 20.74
C GLY A 18 -11.08 -15.33 19.65
N ILE A 19 -11.56 -14.14 20.03
CA ILE A 19 -11.97 -13.08 19.10
C ILE A 19 -10.79 -12.57 18.27
N ILE A 20 -9.63 -12.28 18.91
CA ILE A 20 -8.43 -11.79 18.19
C ILE A 20 -7.89 -12.86 17.23
N ALA A 21 -7.87 -14.13 17.65
CA ALA A 21 -7.42 -15.21 16.80
C ALA A 21 -8.33 -15.39 15.59
N SER A 22 -9.65 -15.34 15.78
CA SER A 22 -10.64 -15.40 14.69
C SER A 22 -10.53 -14.21 13.74
N ALA A 23 -10.35 -12.99 14.28
CA ALA A 23 -10.14 -11.80 13.47
C ALA A 23 -8.84 -11.90 12.65
N ALA A 24 -7.76 -12.43 13.22
CA ALA A 24 -6.50 -12.64 12.51
C ALA A 24 -6.62 -13.73 11.44
N GLU A 25 -7.33 -14.84 11.70
CA GLU A 25 -7.53 -15.91 10.73
C GLU A 25 -8.28 -15.43 9.49
N THR A 26 -9.33 -14.63 9.67
CA THR A 26 -10.20 -14.13 8.59
C THR A 26 -9.74 -12.80 7.98
N LEU A 27 -8.63 -12.23 8.45
CA LEU A 27 -8.12 -10.94 8.01
C LEU A 27 -7.93 -10.91 6.49
N PHE A 28 -8.58 -9.96 5.81
CA PHE A 28 -8.35 -9.74 4.40
C PHE A 28 -7.06 -8.94 4.17
N PRO A 29 -6.13 -9.38 3.29
CA PRO A 29 -4.85 -8.67 3.08
C PRO A 29 -5.01 -7.20 2.69
N GLY A 30 -6.12 -6.87 2.02
CA GLY A 30 -6.43 -5.51 1.55
C GLY A 30 -6.88 -4.51 2.62
N TYR A 31 -6.99 -4.88 3.90
CA TYR A 31 -7.48 -3.95 4.94
C TYR A 31 -6.54 -2.78 5.23
N PHE A 32 -5.27 -2.83 4.83
CA PHE A 32 -4.40 -1.65 4.90
C PHE A 32 -4.87 -0.49 4.00
N ALA A 33 -5.83 -0.72 3.12
CA ALA A 33 -6.53 0.35 2.41
C ALA A 33 -7.21 1.36 3.35
N LEU A 34 -7.61 0.94 4.58
CA LEU A 34 -8.10 1.84 5.63
C LEU A 34 -7.02 2.86 6.01
N VAL A 35 -5.78 2.40 6.21
CA VAL A 35 -4.63 3.27 6.52
C VAL A 35 -4.36 4.23 5.37
N MET A 36 -4.42 3.75 4.12
CA MET A 36 -4.23 4.58 2.92
C MET A 36 -5.28 5.69 2.85
N ALA A 37 -6.56 5.35 3.00
CA ALA A 37 -7.66 6.30 2.92
C ALA A 37 -7.60 7.35 4.04
N THR A 38 -7.35 6.92 5.28
CA THR A 38 -7.23 7.82 6.43
C THR A 38 -6.05 8.79 6.26
N ALA A 39 -4.90 8.29 5.78
CA ALA A 39 -3.74 9.14 5.49
C ALA A 39 -4.05 10.17 4.39
N ALA A 40 -4.72 9.75 3.31
CA ALA A 40 -5.07 10.65 2.21
C ALA A 40 -5.98 11.79 2.68
N VAL A 41 -7.02 11.48 3.46
CA VAL A 41 -7.93 12.50 4.01
C VAL A 41 -7.21 13.42 5.00
N SER A 42 -6.31 12.87 5.84
CA SER A 42 -5.50 13.66 6.77
C SER A 42 -4.58 14.64 6.05
N ILE A 43 -3.86 14.18 5.02
CA ILE A 43 -2.96 15.03 4.21
C ILE A 43 -3.78 16.09 3.47
N ALA A 44 -4.91 15.73 2.88
CA ALA A 44 -5.81 16.69 2.22
C ALA A 44 -6.32 17.76 3.20
N SER A 45 -6.73 17.36 4.41
CA SER A 45 -7.14 18.29 5.47
C SER A 45 -6.02 19.23 5.88
N PHE A 46 -4.80 18.73 5.98
CA PHE A 46 -3.61 19.54 6.27
C PHE A 46 -3.36 20.60 5.19
N LEU A 47 -3.39 20.18 3.91
CA LEU A 47 -3.18 21.09 2.76
C LEU A 47 -4.28 22.14 2.64
N LEU A 48 -5.49 21.85 3.11
CA LEU A 48 -6.62 22.79 3.18
C LEU A 48 -6.67 23.58 4.49
N SER A 49 -5.58 23.56 5.29
CA SER A 49 -5.44 24.28 6.57
C SER A 49 -6.39 23.82 7.69
N HIS A 50 -7.03 22.64 7.56
CA HIS A 50 -7.83 22.03 8.62
C HIS A 50 -6.95 21.23 9.60
N LEU A 51 -6.06 21.91 10.31
CA LEU A 51 -4.98 21.30 11.12
C LEU A 51 -5.51 20.38 12.21
N LEU A 52 -6.63 20.73 12.86
CA LEU A 52 -7.23 19.89 13.91
C LEU A 52 -7.67 18.53 13.37
N VAL A 53 -8.38 18.52 12.24
CA VAL A 53 -8.84 17.30 11.60
C VAL A 53 -7.65 16.47 11.15
N ALA A 54 -6.66 17.09 10.52
CA ALA A 54 -5.43 16.44 10.09
C ALA A 54 -4.72 15.74 11.26
N GLY A 55 -4.54 16.42 12.40
CA GLY A 55 -3.89 15.88 13.58
C GLY A 55 -4.64 14.72 14.23
N ILE A 56 -5.96 14.82 14.37
CA ILE A 56 -6.80 13.72 14.89
C ILE A 56 -6.65 12.48 13.99
N LEU A 57 -6.70 12.66 12.68
CA LEU A 57 -6.58 11.57 11.72
C LEU A 57 -5.19 10.93 11.72
N VAL A 58 -4.11 11.68 12.03
CA VAL A 58 -2.77 11.10 12.24
C VAL A 58 -2.80 10.11 13.41
N GLY A 59 -3.30 10.55 14.58
CA GLY A 59 -3.37 9.69 15.77
C GLY A 59 -4.21 8.43 15.52
N LEU A 60 -5.39 8.59 14.93
CA LEU A 60 -6.29 7.49 14.61
C LEU A 60 -5.64 6.52 13.60
N ASN A 61 -4.95 7.04 12.60
CA ASN A 61 -4.30 6.22 11.57
C ASN A 61 -3.15 5.37 12.13
N TRP A 62 -2.38 5.92 13.07
CA TRP A 62 -1.36 5.14 13.78
C TRP A 62 -1.98 3.98 14.57
N VAL A 63 -3.13 4.18 15.21
CA VAL A 63 -3.86 3.10 15.90
C VAL A 63 -4.28 2.03 14.90
N PHE A 64 -4.88 2.40 13.77
CA PHE A 64 -5.26 1.45 12.72
C PHE A 64 -4.05 0.68 12.18
N TYR A 65 -2.96 1.36 11.90
CA TYR A 65 -1.74 0.75 11.38
C TYR A 65 -1.16 -0.29 12.33
N LEU A 66 -1.03 0.05 13.61
CA LEU A 66 -0.51 -0.87 14.63
C LEU A 66 -1.44 -2.06 14.88
N CYS A 67 -2.76 -1.84 14.91
CA CYS A 67 -3.75 -2.92 15.02
C CYS A 67 -3.67 -3.88 13.84
N LEU A 68 -3.63 -3.36 12.61
CA LEU A 68 -3.54 -4.20 11.41
C LEU A 68 -2.22 -4.97 11.34
N TRP A 69 -1.10 -4.34 11.70
CA TRP A 69 0.17 -5.05 11.80
C TRP A 69 0.15 -6.15 12.85
N THR A 70 -0.42 -5.90 14.03
CA THR A 70 -0.56 -6.90 15.08
C THR A 70 -1.36 -8.11 14.58
N LEU A 71 -2.50 -7.88 13.95
CA LEU A 71 -3.32 -8.95 13.37
C LEU A 71 -2.59 -9.69 12.24
N THR A 72 -1.87 -8.97 11.38
CA THR A 72 -1.09 -9.56 10.28
C THR A 72 0.04 -10.45 10.81
N LEU A 73 0.76 -10.01 11.84
CA LEU A 73 1.83 -10.81 12.46
C LEU A 73 1.26 -12.05 13.16
N ILE A 74 0.15 -11.93 13.89
CA ILE A 74 -0.55 -13.08 14.47
C ILE A 74 -0.96 -14.06 13.37
N ARG A 75 -1.50 -13.56 12.25
CA ARG A 75 -1.91 -14.38 11.12
C ARG A 75 -0.73 -15.11 10.48
N LEU A 76 0.38 -14.41 10.26
CA LEU A 76 1.58 -14.96 9.65
C LEU A 76 2.17 -16.10 10.51
N VAL A 77 2.15 -15.94 11.83
CA VAL A 77 2.73 -16.93 12.77
C VAL A 77 1.77 -18.10 13.04
N ARG A 78 0.47 -17.84 13.21
CA ARG A 78 -0.51 -18.87 13.60
C ARG A 78 -1.26 -19.51 12.45
N PHE A 79 -1.40 -18.81 11.34
CA PHE A 79 -2.20 -19.24 10.19
C PHE A 79 -1.46 -19.10 8.85
N PRO A 80 -0.19 -19.59 8.74
CA PRO A 80 0.62 -19.41 7.52
C PRO A 80 -0.03 -20.03 6.28
N ALA A 81 -0.75 -21.15 6.44
CA ALA A 81 -1.50 -21.77 5.34
C ALA A 81 -2.55 -20.83 4.74
N ARG A 82 -3.28 -20.06 5.58
CA ARG A 82 -4.26 -19.07 5.12
C ARG A 82 -3.62 -17.90 4.38
N VAL A 83 -2.41 -17.52 4.79
CA VAL A 83 -1.64 -16.48 4.08
C VAL A 83 -1.21 -16.98 2.71
N LEU A 84 -0.77 -18.22 2.60
CA LEU A 84 -0.44 -18.84 1.32
C LEU A 84 -1.67 -19.02 0.43
N ASP A 85 -2.80 -19.48 0.98
CA ASP A 85 -4.06 -19.59 0.24
C ASP A 85 -4.45 -18.24 -0.39
N ASP A 86 -4.37 -17.14 0.38
CA ASP A 86 -4.63 -15.80 -0.13
C ASP A 86 -3.62 -15.37 -1.20
N LEU A 87 -2.34 -15.71 -1.03
CA LEU A 87 -1.30 -15.34 -1.99
C LEU A 87 -1.47 -16.05 -3.34
N PHE A 88 -2.00 -17.29 -3.33
CA PHE A 88 -2.32 -18.03 -4.55
C PHE A 88 -3.70 -17.68 -5.13
N ASP A 89 -4.51 -16.90 -4.45
CA ASP A 89 -5.81 -16.44 -4.96
C ASP A 89 -5.66 -15.16 -5.77
N HIS A 90 -5.90 -15.21 -7.09
CA HIS A 90 -5.77 -14.06 -8.00
C HIS A 90 -6.65 -12.86 -7.65
N GLN A 91 -7.74 -13.07 -6.89
CA GLN A 91 -8.61 -11.98 -6.45
C GLN A 91 -8.16 -11.36 -5.13
N ARG A 92 -7.52 -12.15 -4.25
CA ARG A 92 -7.12 -11.71 -2.91
C ARG A 92 -5.65 -11.30 -2.82
N ALA A 93 -4.80 -11.97 -3.59
CA ALA A 93 -3.35 -11.74 -3.59
C ALA A 93 -2.94 -10.28 -3.85
N PRO A 94 -3.57 -9.52 -4.78
CA PRO A 94 -3.24 -8.11 -4.95
C PRO A 94 -3.45 -7.26 -3.69
N GLY A 95 -4.31 -7.71 -2.76
CA GLY A 95 -4.52 -7.05 -1.47
C GLY A 95 -3.25 -6.91 -0.63
N PHE A 96 -2.26 -7.79 -0.77
CA PHE A 96 -0.99 -7.68 -0.05
C PHE A 96 -0.22 -6.39 -0.38
N PHE A 97 -0.38 -5.83 -1.58
CA PHE A 97 0.25 -4.57 -1.94
C PHE A 97 -0.26 -3.38 -1.11
N THR A 98 -1.43 -3.50 -0.46
CA THR A 98 -1.91 -2.46 0.45
C THR A 98 -1.02 -2.30 1.69
N LEU A 99 -0.28 -3.35 2.10
CA LEU A 99 0.71 -3.24 3.19
C LEU A 99 1.81 -2.24 2.81
N VAL A 100 2.31 -2.33 1.58
CA VAL A 100 3.32 -1.40 1.05
C VAL A 100 2.76 0.01 0.96
N ALA A 101 1.65 0.17 0.23
CA ALA A 101 1.03 1.46 0.01
C ALA A 101 0.58 2.12 1.33
N GLY A 102 -0.01 1.36 2.25
CA GLY A 102 -0.39 1.85 3.58
C GLY A 102 0.81 2.30 4.41
N THR A 103 1.92 1.54 4.38
CA THR A 103 3.17 1.91 5.07
C THR A 103 3.79 3.18 4.47
N CYS A 104 3.80 3.32 3.14
CA CYS A 104 4.28 4.53 2.48
C CYS A 104 3.35 5.74 2.74
N MET A 105 2.05 5.52 2.79
CA MET A 105 1.08 6.60 3.05
C MET A 105 1.16 7.11 4.49
N ILE A 106 1.33 6.24 5.50
CA ILE A 106 1.54 6.69 6.87
C ILE A 106 2.91 7.35 7.04
N ALA A 107 3.94 6.93 6.28
CA ALA A 107 5.22 7.62 6.22
C ALA A 107 5.05 9.05 5.68
N THR A 108 4.33 9.22 4.58
CA THR A 108 4.01 10.53 3.98
C THR A 108 3.24 11.42 4.96
N GLN A 109 2.20 10.87 5.60
CA GLN A 109 1.39 11.56 6.59
C GLN A 109 2.23 12.01 7.80
N THR A 110 3.10 11.12 8.31
CA THR A 110 3.97 11.40 9.45
C THR A 110 5.00 12.47 9.11
N ALA A 111 5.56 12.47 7.89
CA ALA A 111 6.49 13.50 7.45
C ALA A 111 5.84 14.88 7.30
N LEU A 112 4.69 14.92 6.62
CA LEU A 112 4.03 16.18 6.25
C LEU A 112 3.24 16.81 7.41
N VAL A 113 2.46 15.99 8.12
CA VAL A 113 1.50 16.50 9.13
C VAL A 113 2.10 16.49 10.54
N ALA A 114 2.84 15.43 10.90
CA ALA A 114 3.45 15.29 12.23
C ALA A 114 4.92 15.75 12.28
N HIS A 115 5.51 16.15 11.16
CA HIS A 115 6.91 16.57 11.03
C HIS A 115 7.95 15.55 11.55
N GLY A 116 7.57 14.28 11.64
CA GLY A 116 8.38 13.17 12.15
C GLY A 116 9.25 12.53 11.06
N THR A 117 10.22 13.23 10.51
CA THR A 117 11.03 12.79 9.37
C THR A 117 11.82 11.50 9.61
N THR A 118 12.35 11.32 10.84
CA THR A 118 13.10 10.11 11.22
C THR A 118 12.21 8.86 11.16
N ILE A 119 11.02 8.93 11.77
CA ILE A 119 10.04 7.82 11.77
C ILE A 119 9.55 7.55 10.34
N ALA A 120 9.25 8.62 9.61
CA ALA A 120 8.84 8.53 8.22
C ALA A 120 9.90 7.87 7.34
N GLY A 121 11.18 8.20 7.56
CA GLY A 121 12.31 7.56 6.90
C GLY A 121 12.42 6.06 7.21
N ALA A 122 12.24 5.65 8.47
CA ALA A 122 12.22 4.25 8.86
C ALA A 122 11.05 3.49 8.20
N LEU A 123 9.86 4.10 8.16
CA LEU A 123 8.69 3.54 7.48
C LEU A 123 8.89 3.44 5.98
N TRP A 124 9.59 4.39 5.36
CA TRP A 124 9.94 4.32 3.95
C TRP A 124 10.81 3.09 3.63
N TRP A 125 11.85 2.85 4.45
CA TRP A 125 12.69 1.65 4.30
C TRP A 125 11.91 0.36 4.51
N LEU A 126 11.00 0.33 5.49
CA LEU A 126 10.09 -0.80 5.70
C LEU A 126 9.19 -1.01 4.47
N GLY A 127 8.59 0.07 3.94
CA GLY A 127 7.75 0.02 2.74
C GLY A 127 8.51 -0.52 1.53
N LEU A 128 9.75 -0.07 1.32
CA LEU A 128 10.61 -0.55 0.25
C LEU A 128 10.95 -2.05 0.41
N GLY A 129 11.32 -2.49 1.62
CA GLY A 129 11.57 -3.90 1.91
C GLY A 129 10.34 -4.78 1.66
N LEU A 130 9.17 -4.34 2.14
CA LEU A 130 7.89 -5.01 1.89
C LEU A 130 7.57 -5.08 0.39
N TRP A 131 7.86 -4.02 -0.36
CA TRP A 131 7.64 -4.00 -1.81
C TRP A 131 8.44 -5.11 -2.51
N PHE A 132 9.73 -5.27 -2.21
CA PHE A 132 10.53 -6.34 -2.78
C PHE A 132 9.97 -7.71 -2.45
N VAL A 133 9.64 -7.96 -1.18
CA VAL A 133 9.12 -9.26 -0.73
C VAL A 133 7.76 -9.56 -1.38
N ILE A 134 6.82 -8.61 -1.35
CA ILE A 134 5.46 -8.83 -1.84
C ILE A 134 5.43 -8.90 -3.36
N MET A 135 6.20 -8.05 -4.07
CA MET A 135 6.29 -8.07 -5.52
C MET A 135 6.80 -9.43 -6.01
N TYR A 136 7.90 -9.90 -5.42
CA TYR A 136 8.47 -11.21 -5.77
C TYR A 136 7.51 -12.35 -5.45
N ALA A 137 6.96 -12.38 -4.21
CA ALA A 137 6.04 -13.43 -3.76
C ALA A 137 4.78 -13.49 -4.63
N PHE A 138 4.16 -12.32 -4.92
CA PHE A 138 2.94 -12.22 -5.73
C PHE A 138 3.17 -12.75 -7.14
N PHE A 139 4.16 -12.19 -7.86
CA PHE A 139 4.37 -12.61 -9.26
C PHE A 139 4.84 -14.05 -9.36
N THR A 140 5.63 -14.53 -8.39
CA THR A 140 6.00 -15.95 -8.32
C THR A 140 4.75 -16.82 -8.12
N ALA A 141 3.90 -16.52 -7.14
CA ALA A 141 2.69 -17.29 -6.85
C ALA A 141 1.75 -17.36 -8.06
N VAL A 142 1.50 -16.21 -8.71
CA VAL A 142 0.65 -16.13 -9.90
C VAL A 142 1.24 -16.90 -11.08
N THR A 143 2.58 -16.87 -11.24
CA THR A 143 3.26 -17.52 -12.36
C THR A 143 3.29 -19.04 -12.20
N ILE A 144 3.62 -19.57 -11.01
CA ILE A 144 3.78 -21.01 -10.78
C ILE A 144 2.44 -21.75 -10.62
N ARG A 145 1.33 -21.03 -10.42
CA ARG A 145 0.01 -21.66 -10.25
C ARG A 145 -0.36 -22.46 -11.49
N GLN A 146 -0.54 -23.77 -11.32
CA GLN A 146 -0.84 -24.69 -12.44
C GLN A 146 -2.25 -24.47 -13.02
N ARG A 147 -3.26 -24.28 -12.14
CA ARG A 147 -4.65 -24.02 -12.56
C ARG A 147 -4.92 -22.54 -12.52
N LYS A 148 -4.71 -21.85 -13.62
CA LYS A 148 -4.97 -20.41 -13.73
C LYS A 148 -6.45 -20.17 -13.98
N PRO A 149 -7.05 -19.17 -13.28
CA PRO A 149 -8.42 -18.74 -13.60
C PRO A 149 -8.46 -18.11 -15.00
N THR A 150 -9.65 -18.05 -15.60
CA THR A 150 -9.86 -17.25 -16.81
C THR A 150 -9.59 -15.76 -16.49
N LEU A 151 -9.27 -14.97 -17.50
CA LEU A 151 -9.06 -13.53 -17.33
C LEU A 151 -10.26 -12.88 -16.61
N ALA A 152 -11.48 -13.26 -17.02
CA ALA A 152 -12.72 -12.77 -16.44
C ALA A 152 -12.85 -13.01 -14.93
N ALA A 153 -12.37 -14.17 -14.45
CA ALA A 153 -12.44 -14.55 -13.04
C ALA A 153 -11.20 -14.14 -12.24
N GLY A 154 -10.06 -13.95 -12.90
CA GLY A 154 -8.78 -13.72 -12.22
C GLY A 154 -8.42 -12.25 -12.02
N ILE A 155 -8.79 -11.35 -12.95
CA ILE A 155 -8.41 -9.95 -12.87
C ILE A 155 -9.56 -9.10 -12.32
N ASN A 156 -9.22 -8.13 -11.49
CA ASN A 156 -10.12 -7.09 -10.99
C ASN A 156 -9.34 -5.79 -10.72
N GLY A 157 -10.02 -4.73 -10.31
CA GLY A 157 -9.41 -3.44 -10.04
C GLY A 157 -8.29 -3.46 -8.98
N ALA A 158 -8.29 -4.46 -8.08
CA ALA A 158 -7.25 -4.59 -7.05
C ALA A 158 -5.85 -4.86 -7.62
N TRP A 159 -5.72 -5.40 -8.83
CA TRP A 159 -4.42 -5.61 -9.47
C TRP A 159 -3.63 -4.31 -9.65
N LEU A 160 -4.33 -3.18 -9.82
CA LEU A 160 -3.69 -1.86 -9.91
C LEU A 160 -3.03 -1.41 -8.61
N ILE A 161 -3.32 -2.07 -7.47
CA ILE A 161 -2.63 -1.77 -6.20
C ILE A 161 -1.12 -2.04 -6.34
N ALA A 162 -0.69 -2.95 -7.20
CA ALA A 162 0.73 -3.16 -7.47
C ALA A 162 1.40 -1.89 -8.03
N ALA A 163 0.75 -1.20 -8.96
CA ALA A 163 1.21 0.10 -9.47
C ALA A 163 1.14 1.17 -8.36
N VAL A 164 0.03 1.25 -7.62
CA VAL A 164 -0.15 2.19 -6.50
C VAL A 164 0.94 2.02 -5.45
N ALA A 165 1.24 0.79 -5.04
CA ALA A 165 2.28 0.48 -4.06
C ALA A 165 3.67 0.92 -4.55
N THR A 166 3.97 0.70 -5.83
CA THR A 166 5.24 1.11 -6.43
C THR A 166 5.39 2.62 -6.49
N GLN A 167 4.34 3.34 -6.92
CA GLN A 167 4.34 4.81 -6.96
C GLN A 167 4.38 5.44 -5.56
N SER A 168 3.76 4.80 -4.56
CA SER A 168 3.76 5.31 -3.19
C SER A 168 5.17 5.39 -2.58
N ILE A 169 6.13 4.56 -3.03
CA ILE A 169 7.54 4.64 -2.63
C ILE A 169 8.16 5.96 -3.07
N VAL A 170 7.86 6.40 -4.30
CA VAL A 170 8.35 7.67 -4.84
C VAL A 170 7.76 8.86 -4.09
N VAL A 171 6.44 8.87 -3.93
CA VAL A 171 5.71 9.95 -3.24
C VAL A 171 6.17 10.08 -1.79
N SER A 172 6.28 8.97 -1.07
CA SER A 172 6.70 8.99 0.34
C SER A 172 8.15 9.40 0.50
N ARG A 173 9.06 9.01 -0.42
CA ARG A 173 10.45 9.50 -0.39
C ARG A 173 10.49 11.01 -0.57
N GLY A 174 9.72 11.51 -1.52
CA GLY A 174 9.62 12.94 -1.71
C GLY A 174 9.10 13.70 -0.51
N ALA A 175 8.18 13.14 0.26
CA ALA A 175 7.69 13.75 1.49
C ALA A 175 8.74 13.72 2.63
N VAL A 176 9.50 12.62 2.74
CA VAL A 176 10.55 12.45 3.76
C VAL A 176 11.71 13.42 3.54
N ASP A 177 12.17 13.55 2.30
CA ASP A 177 13.33 14.41 1.98
C ASP A 177 12.98 15.89 1.86
N GLY A 178 11.72 16.22 1.61
CA GLY A 178 11.34 17.59 1.28
C GLY A 178 12.09 18.09 0.05
N LEU A 179 12.89 19.14 0.20
CA LEU A 179 13.76 19.68 -0.86
C LEU A 179 15.20 19.13 -0.80
N SER A 180 15.56 18.36 0.23
CA SER A 180 16.89 17.76 0.35
C SER A 180 17.13 16.71 -0.72
N ALA A 181 18.38 16.57 -1.17
CA ALA A 181 18.76 15.55 -2.10
C ALA A 181 19.24 14.29 -1.34
N PRO A 182 18.56 13.15 -1.48
CA PRO A 182 19.07 11.89 -0.95
C PRO A 182 20.28 11.42 -1.77
N PRO A 183 21.05 10.42 -1.28
CA PRO A 183 22.17 9.86 -2.04
C PRO A 183 21.76 9.43 -3.46
N PRO A 184 22.64 9.56 -4.47
CA PRO A 184 22.33 9.27 -5.87
C PRO A 184 21.68 7.91 -6.13
N PRO A 185 22.07 6.81 -5.46
CA PRO A 185 21.38 5.52 -5.63
C PRO A 185 19.89 5.56 -5.26
N ILE A 186 19.52 6.35 -4.25
CA ILE A 186 18.10 6.50 -3.84
C ILE A 186 17.34 7.36 -4.87
N GLN A 187 17.97 8.40 -5.42
CA GLN A 187 17.37 9.18 -6.51
C GLN A 187 17.10 8.29 -7.73
N PHE A 188 18.08 7.48 -8.13
CA PHE A 188 17.91 6.51 -9.22
C PHE A 188 16.81 5.50 -8.92
N LEU A 189 16.75 4.98 -7.68
CA LEU A 189 15.70 4.06 -7.26
C LEU A 189 14.32 4.70 -7.41
N CYS A 190 14.14 5.97 -7.05
CA CYS A 190 12.85 6.66 -7.22
C CYS A 190 12.46 6.77 -8.70
N ILE A 191 13.40 7.05 -9.60
CA ILE A 191 13.15 7.05 -11.05
C ILE A 191 12.74 5.65 -11.51
N ALA A 192 13.48 4.63 -11.10
CA ALA A 192 13.18 3.24 -11.45
C ALA A 192 11.79 2.82 -10.94
N MET A 193 11.43 3.16 -9.70
CA MET A 193 10.10 2.89 -9.14
C MET A 193 8.99 3.61 -9.90
N PHE A 194 9.20 4.88 -10.29
CA PHE A 194 8.25 5.62 -11.13
C PHE A 194 8.02 4.92 -12.47
N MET A 195 9.09 4.49 -13.15
CA MET A 195 9.00 3.79 -14.44
C MET A 195 8.33 2.41 -14.27
N ILE A 196 8.72 1.62 -13.28
CA ILE A 196 8.12 0.30 -13.00
C ILE A 196 6.62 0.46 -12.67
N GLY A 197 6.25 1.41 -11.81
CA GLY A 197 4.86 1.66 -11.45
C GLY A 197 4.01 2.06 -12.64
N SER A 198 4.55 2.92 -13.51
CA SER A 198 3.92 3.33 -14.76
C SER A 198 3.74 2.15 -15.73
N MET A 199 4.77 1.31 -15.89
CA MET A 199 4.70 0.09 -16.71
C MET A 199 3.65 -0.89 -16.15
N LEU A 200 3.59 -1.10 -14.84
CA LEU A 200 2.57 -1.93 -14.21
C LEU A 200 1.17 -1.39 -14.47
N TYR A 201 0.97 -0.08 -14.35
CA TYR A 201 -0.31 0.54 -14.68
C TYR A 201 -0.71 0.26 -16.12
N LEU A 202 0.18 0.56 -17.08
CA LEU A 202 -0.06 0.39 -18.52
C LEU A 202 -0.27 -1.08 -18.90
N ALA A 203 0.34 -2.03 -18.20
CA ALA A 203 0.15 -3.46 -18.43
C ALA A 203 -1.19 -3.97 -17.89
N ILE A 204 -1.66 -3.43 -16.76
CA ILE A 204 -2.84 -3.94 -16.05
C ILE A 204 -4.13 -3.27 -16.53
N ILE A 205 -4.12 -1.95 -16.77
CA ILE A 205 -5.34 -1.21 -17.10
C ILE A 205 -6.04 -1.71 -18.36
N PRO A 206 -5.35 -2.07 -19.47
CA PRO A 206 -6.00 -2.62 -20.64
C PRO A 206 -6.73 -3.95 -20.38
N LEU A 207 -6.20 -4.78 -19.48
CA LEU A 207 -6.83 -6.05 -19.11
C LEU A 207 -8.11 -5.82 -18.29
N ILE A 208 -8.12 -4.81 -17.43
CA ILE A 208 -9.32 -4.40 -16.68
C ILE A 208 -10.34 -3.79 -17.64
N PHE A 209 -9.91 -2.93 -18.55
CA PHE A 209 -10.78 -2.36 -19.59
C PHE A 209 -11.39 -3.43 -20.48
N TYR A 210 -10.60 -4.41 -20.94
CA TYR A 210 -11.08 -5.57 -21.67
C TYR A 210 -12.16 -6.33 -20.88
N ARG A 211 -11.92 -6.59 -19.58
CA ARG A 211 -12.91 -7.25 -18.72
C ARG A 211 -14.21 -6.45 -18.64
N LEU A 212 -14.13 -5.12 -18.44
CA LEU A 212 -15.30 -4.26 -18.30
C LEU A 212 -16.13 -4.18 -19.60
N THR A 213 -15.48 -4.23 -20.76
CA THR A 213 -16.12 -4.02 -22.06
C THR A 213 -16.61 -5.31 -22.74
N PHE A 214 -15.87 -6.42 -22.57
CA PHE A 214 -16.12 -7.64 -23.33
C PHE A 214 -16.61 -8.84 -22.51
N VAL A 215 -16.59 -8.73 -21.17
CA VAL A 215 -17.06 -9.79 -20.27
C VAL A 215 -18.39 -9.38 -19.64
N ARG A 216 -19.38 -10.30 -19.63
CA ARG A 216 -20.64 -10.09 -18.92
C ARG A 216 -20.37 -9.98 -17.42
N LEU A 217 -20.71 -8.84 -16.83
CA LEU A 217 -20.58 -8.56 -15.41
C LEU A 217 -21.94 -8.63 -14.72
N ALA A 218 -22.01 -9.34 -13.61
CA ALA A 218 -23.16 -9.29 -12.72
C ALA A 218 -22.99 -8.12 -11.71
N SER A 219 -24.06 -7.64 -11.11
CA SER A 219 -23.99 -6.54 -10.11
C SER A 219 -23.02 -6.84 -8.95
N ARG A 220 -22.87 -8.11 -8.57
CA ARG A 220 -21.90 -8.56 -7.54
C ARG A 220 -20.44 -8.40 -7.95
N ASP A 221 -20.15 -8.28 -9.25
CA ASP A 221 -18.79 -8.14 -9.77
C ASP A 221 -18.29 -6.69 -9.67
N PHE A 222 -19.20 -5.73 -9.52
CA PHE A 222 -18.88 -4.33 -9.26
C PHE A 222 -18.53 -4.14 -7.78
N SER A 223 -17.25 -4.42 -7.48
CA SER A 223 -16.70 -4.33 -6.13
C SER A 223 -15.89 -3.04 -5.92
N PRO A 224 -15.72 -2.57 -4.68
CA PRO A 224 -14.98 -1.33 -4.38
C PRO A 224 -13.60 -1.22 -5.02
N PRO A 225 -12.81 -2.29 -5.24
CA PRO A 225 -11.51 -2.22 -5.91
C PRO A 225 -11.52 -1.62 -7.32
N TYR A 226 -12.65 -1.55 -8.03
CA TYR A 226 -12.69 -0.87 -9.33
C TYR A 226 -12.44 0.64 -9.23
N TRP A 227 -12.70 1.27 -8.09
CA TRP A 227 -12.37 2.68 -7.86
C TRP A 227 -10.85 2.94 -7.80
N ILE A 228 -10.05 1.89 -7.63
CA ILE A 228 -8.57 1.97 -7.66
C ILE A 228 -8.07 2.42 -9.03
N ASN A 229 -8.84 2.22 -10.11
CA ASN A 229 -8.48 2.70 -11.44
C ASN A 229 -8.16 4.21 -11.42
N MET A 230 -9.03 4.99 -10.79
CA MET A 230 -8.83 6.44 -10.64
C MET A 230 -7.66 6.75 -9.69
N GLY A 231 -7.56 6.02 -8.57
CA GLY A 231 -6.48 6.20 -7.60
C GLY A 231 -5.10 5.86 -8.15
N ALA A 232 -5.01 4.85 -9.02
CA ALA A 232 -3.75 4.42 -9.60
C ALA A 232 -3.19 5.45 -10.59
N VAL A 233 -4.03 6.07 -11.41
CA VAL A 233 -3.60 7.14 -12.31
C VAL A 233 -3.22 8.39 -11.51
N ALA A 234 -4.02 8.75 -10.52
CA ALA A 234 -3.76 9.93 -9.68
C ALA A 234 -2.42 9.83 -8.93
N ILE A 235 -2.09 8.68 -8.34
CA ILE A 235 -0.80 8.52 -7.65
C ILE A 235 0.37 8.44 -8.62
N THR A 236 0.17 7.96 -9.85
CA THR A 236 1.22 7.97 -10.89
C THR A 236 1.54 9.41 -11.31
N THR A 237 0.53 10.23 -11.55
CA THR A 237 0.69 11.67 -11.81
C THR A 237 1.36 12.38 -10.62
N LEU A 238 0.96 12.04 -9.39
CA LEU A 238 1.57 12.61 -8.17
C LEU A 238 3.03 12.22 -8.03
N ALA A 239 3.41 10.97 -8.34
CA ALA A 239 4.79 10.51 -8.29
C ALA A 239 5.66 11.24 -9.34
N GLY A 240 5.17 11.37 -10.57
CA GLY A 240 5.83 12.16 -11.62
C GLY A 240 6.01 13.63 -11.23
N SER A 241 4.96 14.26 -10.72
CA SER A 241 5.00 15.64 -10.20
C SER A 241 5.99 15.78 -9.04
N THR A 242 6.06 14.77 -8.16
CA THR A 242 7.03 14.72 -7.06
C THR A 242 8.47 14.74 -7.58
N LEU A 243 8.78 14.00 -8.65
CA LEU A 243 10.10 14.02 -9.28
C LEU A 243 10.36 15.35 -10.01
N MET A 244 9.38 15.90 -10.70
CA MET A 244 9.48 17.18 -11.40
C MET A 244 9.83 18.33 -10.45
N LEU A 245 9.20 18.40 -9.28
CA LEU A 245 9.50 19.41 -8.25
C LEU A 245 10.93 19.32 -7.71
N ARG A 246 11.65 18.22 -7.99
CA ARG A 246 13.03 17.97 -7.53
C ARG A 246 14.07 18.06 -8.63
N LEU A 247 13.69 18.41 -9.86
CA LEU A 247 14.62 18.51 -11.00
C LEU A 247 15.82 19.42 -10.71
N GLY A 248 15.61 20.52 -9.99
CA GLY A 248 16.69 21.43 -9.61
C GLY A 248 17.55 20.96 -8.42
N HIS A 249 17.13 19.93 -7.69
CA HIS A 249 17.77 19.49 -6.45
C HIS A 249 18.41 18.11 -6.54
N TRP A 250 17.93 17.25 -7.46
CA TRP A 250 18.38 15.88 -7.62
C TRP A 250 19.18 15.74 -8.93
N PRO A 251 20.53 15.68 -8.89
CA PRO A 251 21.36 15.65 -10.10
C PRO A 251 21.06 14.47 -11.04
N VAL A 252 20.66 13.31 -10.48
CA VAL A 252 20.35 12.11 -11.28
C VAL A 252 19.10 12.30 -12.17
N LEU A 253 18.25 13.30 -11.87
CA LEU A 253 17.08 13.62 -12.68
C LEU A 253 17.42 14.37 -13.98
N GLY A 254 18.62 15.00 -14.09
CA GLY A 254 19.03 15.80 -15.24
C GLY A 254 18.81 15.11 -16.59
N PRO A 255 19.31 13.89 -16.82
CA PRO A 255 19.14 13.17 -18.09
C PRO A 255 17.69 12.84 -18.46
N VAL A 256 16.79 12.68 -17.46
CA VAL A 256 15.38 12.36 -17.71
C VAL A 256 14.46 13.58 -17.66
N ALA A 257 14.98 14.74 -17.32
CA ALA A 257 14.22 15.98 -17.19
C ALA A 257 13.35 16.32 -18.43
N PRO A 258 13.80 16.16 -19.68
CA PRO A 258 12.97 16.44 -20.86
C PRO A 258 11.78 15.50 -21.01
N PHE A 259 11.92 14.25 -20.52
CA PHE A 259 10.90 13.21 -20.63
C PHE A 259 9.82 13.32 -19.56
N LEU A 260 10.19 13.67 -18.33
CA LEU A 260 9.30 13.63 -17.16
C LEU A 260 8.00 14.42 -17.34
N PRO A 261 7.99 15.69 -17.83
CA PRO A 261 6.75 16.45 -17.96
C PRO A 261 5.75 15.80 -18.91
N GLY A 262 6.18 15.45 -20.12
CA GLY A 262 5.32 14.82 -21.11
C GLY A 262 4.79 13.47 -20.65
N PHE A 263 5.64 12.66 -20.03
CA PHE A 263 5.25 11.36 -19.51
C PHE A 263 4.31 11.46 -18.29
N THR A 264 4.51 12.44 -17.41
CA THR A 264 3.62 12.69 -16.28
C THR A 264 2.26 13.20 -16.72
N LEU A 265 2.21 14.05 -17.74
CA LEU A 265 0.95 14.57 -18.31
C LEU A 265 0.16 13.51 -19.11
N PHE A 266 0.81 12.41 -19.48
CA PHE A 266 0.11 11.28 -20.12
C PHE A 266 -0.84 10.57 -19.16
N PHE A 267 -0.56 10.58 -17.86
CA PHE A 267 -1.40 10.03 -16.81
C PHE A 267 -2.32 11.11 -16.21
#